data_83098dc67c07886610fb327f87107158
#
_entry.id   83098dc67c07886610fb327f87107158
#
_cell.length_a   1.000
_cell.length_b   1.000
_cell.length_c   1.000
_cell.angle_alpha   90.00
_cell.angle_beta   90.00
_cell.angle_gamma   90.00
#
_symmetry.space_group_name_H-M   'P 1'
#
loop_
_entity.id
_entity.type
_entity.pdbx_description
1 polymer ?
#
loop_
_entity_poly.entity_id
_entity_poly.type
_entity_poly.pdbx_seq_one_letter_code
_entity_poly.pdbx_strand_id
1 'polypeptide(L)'
;MLVKNLVRQEKHVISVDIGDSVYTACHRMTENHVSMLVVVNAMQVMGLFSEHDLATKVLDCNLDPRKTMVCKVMSPIVAAASPNDTIDHALGLLERHRLHHLPVVDNGRVIDILSIRQIYSLVNQALATDLNHMRAYIGGDYSAPLPQ
;
A
#
# COMPACT_ATOMS: atom_id res chain seq x y z
N MET A 1 -5.26 5.25 16.55
CA MET A 1 -4.00 4.73 16.02
C MET A 1 -3.55 5.63 14.87
N LEU A 2 -2.29 5.98 14.84
CA LEU A 2 -1.73 6.85 13.81
C LEU A 2 -1.05 6.02 12.71
N VAL A 3 -0.99 6.60 11.52
CA VAL A 3 -0.31 5.99 10.35
C VAL A 3 1.13 5.61 10.68
N LYS A 4 1.86 6.44 11.43
CA LYS A 4 3.25 6.16 11.82
C LYS A 4 3.42 4.82 12.57
N ASN A 5 2.37 4.32 13.22
CA ASN A 5 2.42 3.04 13.93
C ASN A 5 2.44 1.85 12.97
N LEU A 6 2.03 2.06 11.72
CA LEU A 6 2.04 1.07 10.64
C LEU A 6 3.28 1.14 9.76
N VAL A 7 3.95 2.28 9.73
CA VAL A 7 5.14 2.49 8.92
C VAL A 7 6.26 1.59 9.45
N ARG A 8 6.80 0.77 8.57
CA ARG A 8 7.91 -0.13 8.90
C ARG A 8 9.22 0.64 8.81
N GLN A 9 9.89 0.78 9.93
CA GLN A 9 11.15 1.57 10.02
C GLN A 9 12.30 1.01 9.17
N GLU A 10 12.25 -0.25 8.78
CA GLU A 10 13.34 -0.93 8.08
C GLU A 10 13.10 -1.14 6.59
N LYS A 11 11.98 -0.67 6.07
CA LYS A 11 11.62 -0.95 4.69
C LYS A 11 11.92 0.26 3.81
N HIS A 12 12.96 0.14 2.98
CA HIS A 12 13.18 1.11 1.92
C HIS A 12 12.06 0.96 0.87
N VAL A 13 11.47 2.09 0.50
CA VAL A 13 10.51 2.14 -0.58
C VAL A 13 11.23 1.79 -1.89
N ILE A 14 10.70 0.81 -2.61
CA ILE A 14 11.28 0.39 -3.88
C ILE A 14 10.90 1.39 -4.95
N SER A 15 11.87 1.80 -5.76
CA SER A 15 11.66 2.78 -6.82
C SER A 15 12.27 2.34 -8.14
N VAL A 16 11.77 2.92 -9.22
CA VAL A 16 12.36 2.86 -10.57
C VAL A 16 12.43 4.25 -11.15
N ASP A 17 13.34 4.45 -12.10
CA ASP A 17 13.45 5.70 -12.84
C ASP A 17 12.36 5.77 -13.94
N ILE A 18 11.93 6.99 -14.28
CA ILE A 18 10.92 7.21 -15.33
C ILE A 18 11.31 6.62 -16.68
N GLY A 19 12.59 6.51 -16.97
CA GLY A 19 13.12 5.95 -18.21
C GLY A 19 13.29 4.44 -18.18
N ASP A 20 13.12 3.79 -17.05
CA ASP A 20 13.18 2.34 -16.94
C ASP A 20 11.99 1.69 -17.66
N SER A 21 12.21 0.48 -18.18
CA SER A 21 11.14 -0.28 -18.81
C SER A 21 10.16 -0.85 -17.77
N VAL A 22 8.95 -1.12 -18.23
CA VAL A 22 7.96 -1.86 -17.43
C VAL A 22 8.52 -3.19 -16.97
N TYR A 23 9.31 -3.88 -17.82
CA TYR A 23 9.96 -5.14 -17.45
C TYR A 23 10.87 -4.97 -16.24
N THR A 24 11.71 -3.93 -16.22
CA THR A 24 12.59 -3.62 -15.08
C THR A 24 11.77 -3.35 -13.82
N ALA A 25 10.69 -2.59 -13.93
CA ALA A 25 9.79 -2.32 -12.80
C ALA A 25 9.19 -3.61 -12.24
N CYS A 26 8.67 -4.47 -13.10
CA CYS A 26 8.10 -5.76 -12.70
C CYS A 26 9.13 -6.66 -12.03
N HIS A 27 10.36 -6.68 -12.56
CA HIS A 27 11.44 -7.48 -12.00
C HIS A 27 11.79 -7.01 -10.58
N ARG A 28 11.87 -5.69 -10.36
CA ARG A 28 12.10 -5.12 -9.03
C ARG A 28 10.96 -5.44 -8.06
N MET A 29 9.73 -5.39 -8.50
CA MET A 29 8.58 -5.78 -7.66
C MET A 29 8.67 -7.23 -7.24
N THR A 30 9.03 -8.12 -8.16
CA THR A 30 9.18 -9.55 -7.89
C THR A 30 10.32 -9.83 -6.91
N GLU A 31 11.48 -9.23 -7.14
CA GLU A 31 12.64 -9.42 -6.26
C GLU A 31 12.40 -8.94 -4.83
N ASN A 32 11.62 -7.88 -4.66
CA ASN A 32 11.38 -7.26 -3.37
C ASN A 32 10.03 -7.66 -2.76
N HIS A 33 9.30 -8.58 -3.39
CA HIS A 33 7.99 -9.07 -2.92
C HIS A 33 6.99 -7.94 -2.63
N VAL A 34 6.94 -6.95 -3.51
CA VAL A 34 6.01 -5.82 -3.42
C VAL A 34 5.10 -5.81 -4.64
N SER A 35 3.90 -5.27 -4.47
CA SER A 35 2.90 -5.15 -5.54
C SER A 35 2.83 -3.75 -6.14
N MET A 36 3.60 -2.81 -5.62
CA MET A 36 3.65 -1.42 -6.07
C MET A 36 5.03 -0.84 -5.78
N LEU A 37 5.48 0.07 -6.65
CA LEU A 37 6.70 0.82 -6.46
C LEU A 37 6.50 2.28 -6.85
N VAL A 38 7.47 3.10 -6.48
CA VAL A 38 7.48 4.54 -6.75
C VAL A 38 8.29 4.79 -8.03
N VAL A 39 7.77 5.64 -8.91
CA VAL A 39 8.45 6.08 -10.12
C VAL A 39 9.07 7.45 -9.85
N VAL A 40 10.38 7.57 -10.04
CA VAL A 40 11.13 8.78 -9.70
C VAL A 40 11.87 9.35 -10.92
N ASN A 41 12.10 10.65 -10.87
CA ASN A 41 13.00 11.34 -11.78
C ASN A 41 13.93 12.22 -10.93
N ALA A 42 15.23 11.94 -10.97
CA ALA A 42 16.23 12.65 -10.17
C ALA A 42 15.82 12.78 -8.69
N MET A 43 15.38 11.66 -8.09
CA MET A 43 14.89 11.54 -6.71
C MET A 43 13.54 12.22 -6.44
N GLN A 44 12.94 12.88 -7.42
CA GLN A 44 11.60 13.44 -7.32
C GLN A 44 10.57 12.37 -7.67
N VAL A 45 9.55 12.22 -6.83
CA VAL A 45 8.46 11.26 -7.07
C VAL A 45 7.57 11.76 -8.20
N MET A 46 7.42 10.95 -9.25
CA MET A 46 6.61 11.28 -10.42
C MET A 46 5.27 10.53 -10.44
N GLY A 47 5.21 9.37 -9.84
CA GLY A 47 4.00 8.55 -9.82
C GLY A 47 4.24 7.21 -9.15
N LEU A 48 3.26 6.32 -9.32
CA LEU A 48 3.27 4.95 -8.80
C LEU A 48 3.06 3.97 -9.94
N PHE A 49 3.62 2.78 -9.82
CA PHE A 49 3.38 1.69 -10.73
C PHE A 49 3.05 0.42 -9.94
N SER A 50 1.94 -0.24 -10.30
CA SER A 50 1.42 -1.39 -9.58
C SER A 50 1.18 -2.59 -10.49
N GLU A 51 0.93 -3.75 -9.90
CA GLU A 51 0.45 -4.95 -10.61
C GLU A 51 -0.84 -4.66 -11.38
N HIS A 52 -1.72 -3.83 -10.84
CA HIS A 52 -2.94 -3.41 -11.51
C HIS A 52 -2.64 -2.62 -12.80
N ASP A 53 -1.68 -1.69 -12.74
CA ASP A 53 -1.23 -0.94 -13.92
C ASP A 53 -0.63 -1.88 -14.98
N LEU A 54 0.16 -2.87 -14.56
CA LEU A 54 0.69 -3.86 -15.47
C LEU A 54 -0.44 -4.59 -16.21
N ALA A 55 -1.45 -5.06 -15.48
CA ALA A 55 -2.54 -5.81 -16.07
C ALA A 55 -3.40 -4.94 -16.99
N THR A 56 -3.79 -3.75 -16.56
CA THR A 56 -4.78 -2.91 -17.27
C THR A 56 -4.20 -2.01 -18.34
N LYS A 57 -2.96 -1.55 -18.18
CA LYS A 57 -2.35 -0.56 -19.08
C LYS A 57 -1.27 -1.13 -19.99
N VAL A 58 -0.72 -2.28 -19.63
CA VAL A 58 0.35 -2.93 -20.40
C VAL A 58 -0.17 -4.18 -21.10
N LEU A 59 -0.59 -5.18 -20.33
CA LEU A 59 -1.00 -6.47 -20.88
C LEU A 59 -2.33 -6.36 -21.64
N ASP A 60 -3.31 -5.70 -21.06
CA ASP A 60 -4.62 -5.52 -21.71
C ASP A 60 -4.55 -4.62 -22.96
N CYS A 61 -3.61 -3.69 -22.98
CA CYS A 61 -3.33 -2.81 -24.13
C CYS A 61 -2.33 -3.40 -25.13
N ASN A 62 -1.90 -4.64 -24.92
CA ASN A 62 -0.97 -5.37 -25.79
C ASN A 62 0.36 -4.63 -26.02
N LEU A 63 0.87 -3.95 -24.98
CA LEU A 63 2.16 -3.28 -25.03
C LEU A 63 3.28 -4.26 -24.67
N ASP A 64 4.45 -4.09 -25.27
CA ASP A 64 5.62 -4.88 -24.94
C ASP A 64 6.29 -4.30 -23.68
N PRO A 65 6.35 -5.05 -22.56
CA PRO A 65 6.95 -4.54 -21.33
C PRO A 65 8.41 -4.14 -21.47
N ARG A 66 9.15 -4.74 -22.38
CA ARG A 66 10.58 -4.44 -22.60
C ARG A 66 10.80 -3.16 -23.39
N LYS A 67 9.80 -2.73 -24.16
CA LYS A 67 9.87 -1.55 -25.03
C LYS A 67 9.06 -0.37 -24.51
N THR A 68 8.31 -0.55 -23.43
CA THR A 68 7.47 0.48 -22.85
C THR A 68 8.15 1.06 -21.62
N MET A 69 8.36 2.37 -21.59
CA MET A 69 8.86 3.07 -20.42
C MET A 69 7.78 3.13 -19.33
N VAL A 70 8.17 2.94 -18.09
CA VAL A 70 7.23 2.93 -16.96
C VAL A 70 6.47 4.26 -16.82
N CYS A 71 7.08 5.39 -17.18
CA CYS A 71 6.42 6.69 -17.10
C CYS A 71 5.17 6.81 -17.97
N LYS A 72 5.05 5.99 -19.02
CA LYS A 72 3.88 6.02 -19.92
C LYS A 72 2.67 5.31 -19.35
N VAL A 73 2.88 4.44 -18.39
CA VAL A 73 1.82 3.58 -17.81
C VAL A 73 1.69 3.73 -16.30
N MET A 74 2.50 4.55 -15.66
CA MET A 74 2.38 4.85 -14.24
C MET A 74 1.08 5.57 -13.93
N SER A 75 0.62 5.45 -12.68
CA SER A 75 -0.52 6.19 -12.17
C SER A 75 -0.05 7.40 -11.36
N PRO A 76 -0.77 8.55 -11.44
CA PRO A 76 -0.43 9.69 -10.60
C PRO A 76 -0.74 9.40 -9.13
N ILE A 77 -0.07 10.11 -8.22
CA ILE A 77 -0.41 10.10 -6.80
C ILE A 77 -1.59 11.04 -6.60
N VAL A 78 -2.78 10.48 -6.40
CA VAL A 78 -4.01 11.25 -6.22
C VAL A 78 -4.34 11.53 -4.75
N ALA A 79 -3.73 10.77 -3.84
CA ALA A 79 -3.89 10.93 -2.40
C ALA A 79 -2.67 10.35 -1.69
N ALA A 80 -2.32 10.93 -0.57
CA ALA A 80 -1.23 10.48 0.29
C ALA A 80 -1.59 10.73 1.75
N ALA A 81 -1.05 9.91 2.65
CA ALA A 81 -1.18 10.10 4.09
C ALA A 81 0.10 10.67 4.68
N SER A 82 -0.02 11.35 5.79
CA SER A 82 1.10 11.77 6.63
C SER A 82 1.27 10.76 7.79
N PRO A 83 2.48 10.60 8.34
CA PRO A 83 2.69 9.75 9.52
C PRO A 83 1.82 10.12 10.72
N ASN A 84 1.45 11.39 10.84
CA ASN A 84 0.64 11.89 11.94
C ASN A 84 -0.87 11.82 11.69
N ASP A 85 -1.28 11.38 10.51
CA ASP A 85 -2.69 11.14 10.23
C ASP A 85 -3.20 9.92 11.00
N THR A 86 -4.51 9.92 11.28
CA THR A 86 -5.17 8.76 11.87
C THR A 86 -5.37 7.66 10.82
N ILE A 87 -5.46 6.44 11.28
CA ILE A 87 -5.80 5.29 10.41
C ILE A 87 -7.18 5.49 9.77
N ASP A 88 -8.14 6.04 10.52
CA ASP A 88 -9.47 6.33 9.98
C ASP A 88 -9.40 7.33 8.82
N HIS A 89 -8.56 8.35 8.93
CA HIS A 89 -8.36 9.32 7.86
C HIS A 89 -7.74 8.64 6.62
N ALA A 90 -6.71 7.83 6.81
CA ALA A 90 -6.07 7.08 5.73
C ALA A 90 -7.06 6.13 5.03
N LEU A 91 -7.87 5.42 5.81
CA LEU A 91 -8.90 4.54 5.28
C LEU A 91 -9.94 5.33 4.47
N GLY A 92 -10.34 6.50 4.96
CA GLY A 92 -11.25 7.40 4.24
C GLY A 92 -10.70 7.87 2.90
N LEU A 93 -9.39 8.14 2.81
CA LEU A 93 -8.73 8.49 1.54
C LEU A 93 -8.76 7.31 0.55
N LEU A 94 -8.45 6.11 1.02
CA LEU A 94 -8.50 4.89 0.20
C LEU A 94 -9.92 4.66 -0.36
N GLU A 95 -10.92 4.79 0.46
CA GLU A 95 -12.33 4.59 0.07
C GLU A 95 -12.81 5.68 -0.89
N ARG A 96 -12.52 6.94 -0.58
CA ARG A 96 -12.94 8.09 -1.41
C ARG A 96 -12.39 8.02 -2.82
N HIS A 97 -11.11 7.65 -2.95
CA HIS A 97 -10.41 7.58 -4.23
C HIS A 97 -10.41 6.19 -4.85
N ARG A 98 -11.06 5.21 -4.21
CA ARG A 98 -11.12 3.80 -4.66
C ARG A 98 -9.73 3.21 -4.90
N LEU A 99 -8.83 3.46 -3.95
CA LEU A 99 -7.46 3.00 -4.00
C LEU A 99 -7.28 1.74 -3.14
N HIS A 100 -6.34 0.90 -3.54
CA HIS A 100 -5.90 -0.26 -2.74
C HIS A 100 -4.62 0.03 -1.97
N HIS A 101 -3.89 1.04 -2.38
CA HIS A 101 -2.62 1.45 -1.80
C HIS A 101 -2.58 2.96 -1.60
N LEU A 102 -1.96 3.39 -0.52
CA LEU A 102 -1.82 4.79 -0.17
C LEU A 102 -0.37 5.08 0.19
N PRO A 103 0.32 5.98 -0.54
CA PRO A 103 1.65 6.37 -0.13
C PRO A 103 1.61 7.20 1.14
N VAL A 104 2.59 6.97 2.01
CA VAL A 104 2.84 7.78 3.19
C VAL A 104 3.98 8.73 2.88
N VAL A 105 3.71 10.03 2.97
CA VAL A 105 4.67 11.08 2.64
C VAL A 105 5.07 11.84 3.90
N ASP A 106 6.37 11.99 4.11
CA ASP A 106 6.94 12.78 5.19
C ASP A 106 8.06 13.64 4.62
N ASN A 107 8.00 14.95 4.89
CA ASN A 107 8.98 15.93 4.40
C ASN A 107 9.22 15.83 2.87
N GLY A 108 8.15 15.64 2.11
CA GLY A 108 8.21 15.55 0.65
C GLY A 108 8.74 14.23 0.11
N ARG A 109 8.97 13.24 0.96
CA ARG A 109 9.44 11.90 0.55
C ARG A 109 8.41 10.85 0.85
N VAL A 110 8.26 9.90 -0.06
CA VAL A 110 7.47 8.69 0.19
C VAL A 110 8.27 7.77 1.10
N ILE A 111 7.80 7.57 2.32
CA ILE A 111 8.48 6.74 3.32
C ILE A 111 7.92 5.32 3.41
N ASP A 112 6.70 5.11 2.96
CA ASP A 112 6.08 3.79 2.88
C ASP A 112 4.88 3.83 1.95
N ILE A 113 4.37 2.65 1.61
CA ILE A 113 3.11 2.48 0.88
C ILE A 113 2.24 1.54 1.71
N LEU A 114 1.12 2.05 2.19
CA LEU A 114 0.15 1.27 2.94
C LEU A 114 -0.83 0.58 2.00
N SER A 115 -1.14 -0.68 2.25
CA SER A 115 -2.22 -1.36 1.57
C SER A 115 -3.48 -1.37 2.43
N ILE A 116 -4.64 -1.35 1.78
CA ILE A 116 -5.93 -1.47 2.47
C ILE A 116 -6.00 -2.78 3.26
N ARG A 117 -5.37 -3.83 2.75
CA ARG A 117 -5.30 -5.14 3.42
C ARG A 117 -4.55 -5.06 4.75
N GLN A 118 -3.43 -4.32 4.81
CA GLN A 118 -2.67 -4.13 6.05
C GLN A 118 -3.50 -3.39 7.10
N ILE A 119 -4.24 -2.37 6.67
CA ILE A 119 -5.11 -1.60 7.58
C ILE A 119 -6.22 -2.49 8.15
N TYR A 120 -6.92 -3.23 7.31
CA TYR A 120 -7.98 -4.13 7.77
C TYR A 120 -7.46 -5.26 8.67
N SER A 121 -6.29 -5.79 8.37
CA SER A 121 -5.66 -6.80 9.24
C SER A 121 -5.44 -6.27 10.66
N LEU A 122 -4.98 -5.03 10.77
CA LEU A 122 -4.76 -4.38 12.07
C LEU A 122 -6.07 -4.08 12.80
N VAL A 123 -7.06 -3.57 12.10
CA VAL A 123 -8.39 -3.32 12.68
C VAL A 123 -8.99 -4.62 13.20
N ASN A 124 -8.89 -5.71 12.44
CA ASN A 124 -9.38 -7.02 12.86
C ASN A 124 -8.64 -7.55 14.09
N GLN A 125 -7.32 -7.35 14.18
CA GLN A 125 -6.54 -7.73 15.36
C GLN A 125 -6.95 -6.94 16.61
N ALA A 126 -7.15 -5.63 16.46
CA ALA A 126 -7.62 -4.76 17.54
C ALA A 126 -9.00 -5.19 18.04
N LEU A 127 -9.94 -5.47 17.14
CA LEU A 127 -11.28 -5.97 17.48
C LEU A 127 -11.22 -7.33 18.20
N ALA A 128 -10.37 -8.24 17.73
CA ALA A 128 -10.19 -9.55 18.37
C ALA A 128 -9.66 -9.39 19.81
N THR A 129 -8.70 -8.50 20.02
CA THR A 129 -8.14 -8.18 21.34
C THR A 129 -9.22 -7.60 22.26
N ASP A 130 -10.00 -6.64 21.77
CA ASP A 130 -11.10 -6.03 22.54
C ASP A 130 -12.15 -7.07 22.92
N LEU A 131 -12.52 -7.95 22.00
CA LEU A 131 -13.44 -9.05 22.30
C LEU A 131 -12.90 -10.00 23.39
N ASN A 132 -11.62 -10.33 23.33
CA ASN A 132 -10.96 -11.17 24.33
C ASN A 132 -10.95 -10.48 25.70
N HIS A 133 -10.67 -9.18 25.76
CA HIS A 133 -10.73 -8.40 27.00
C HIS A 133 -12.16 -8.36 27.56
N MET A 134 -13.16 -8.16 26.73
CA MET A 134 -14.56 -8.18 27.15
C MET A 134 -14.96 -9.55 27.71
N ARG A 135 -14.54 -10.64 27.07
CA ARG A 135 -14.79 -12.00 27.54
C ARG A 135 -14.15 -12.25 28.90
N ALA A 136 -12.92 -11.82 29.10
CA ALA A 136 -12.22 -11.92 30.38
C ALA A 136 -12.93 -11.09 31.46
N TYR A 137 -13.43 -9.91 31.14
CA TYR A 137 -14.12 -9.01 32.07
C TYR A 137 -15.48 -9.57 32.53
N ILE A 138 -16.22 -10.24 31.63
CA ILE A 138 -17.51 -10.87 31.97
C ILE A 138 -17.33 -12.11 32.86
N GLY A 139 -16.06 -12.54 33.06
CA GLY A 139 -15.74 -13.57 34.09
C GLY A 139 -16.35 -14.94 33.84
N GLY A 140 -16.75 -15.21 32.63
CA GLY A 140 -17.36 -16.48 32.28
C GLY A 140 -16.47 -17.34 31.44
N ASP A 141 -16.37 -18.60 31.75
CA ASP A 141 -16.00 -19.66 30.84
C ASP A 141 -17.03 -19.71 29.70
N TYR A 142 -17.09 -18.65 28.91
CA TYR A 142 -17.96 -18.62 27.76
C TYR A 142 -17.26 -19.32 26.59
N SER A 143 -17.39 -20.64 26.59
CA SER A 143 -16.92 -21.49 25.50
C SER A 143 -18.00 -21.62 24.42
N ALA A 144 -18.43 -20.51 23.84
CA ALA A 144 -19.24 -20.60 22.65
C ALA A 144 -18.37 -21.09 21.48
N PRO A 145 -18.82 -22.12 20.74
CA PRO A 145 -18.07 -22.53 19.56
C PRO A 145 -18.04 -21.39 18.56
N LEU A 146 -16.84 -21.11 18.02
CA LEU A 146 -16.68 -20.13 16.96
C LEU A 146 -17.50 -20.56 15.75
N PRO A 147 -18.26 -19.65 15.12
CA PRO A 147 -18.93 -19.98 13.86
C PRO A 147 -17.88 -20.32 12.81
N GLN A 148 -18.07 -21.45 12.16
CA GLN A 148 -17.22 -21.87 11.05
C GLN A 148 -17.42 -21.00 9.82
#